data_33fd922f6db10a0f8f012b4303cfacd3
#
_entry.id   33fd922f6db10a0f8f012b4303cfacd3
#
_cell.length_a   1.000
_cell.length_b   1.000
_cell.length_c   1.000
_cell.angle_alpha   90.00
_cell.angle_beta   90.00
_cell.angle_gamma   90.00
#
_symmetry.space_group_name_H-M   'P 1'
#
loop_
_entity.id
_entity.type
_entity.pdbx_description
1 polymer ?
#
loop_
_entity_poly.entity_id
_entity_poly.type
_entity_poly.pdbx_seq_one_letter_code
_entity_poly.pdbx_strand_id
1 'polypeptide(L)'
;MSRTLDHLLDQNVIWAVGKRRDDPEFFRRMAERQRPNYLWIGCSDSRVTANDVLGLDPGEVFVHRNIANIVHTSDLNILSVLEFGVEYLQVQHIIVCGHYGCGGVARSLTADRGAMLDHWLQPLTMYYRKHRALFDVIADEQERLDRMCELNIEMQVRRIAATPIVENAWSRGQTLNLHGWIYAIRDGLLRDLGPHLSSVEERDGLPSIDERVRNPAEPISAMRRQAIDAFAAFGPEVMEGLACPLPTDASAHSCTEGS
;
A
#
# COMPACT_ATOMS: atom_id res chain seq x y z
N MET A 1 29.92 -27.92 12.09
CA MET A 1 29.00 -26.97 12.76
C MET A 1 27.98 -26.50 11.72
N SER A 2 26.71 -26.86 11.86
CA SER A 2 25.65 -26.33 11.01
C SER A 2 25.61 -24.79 11.14
N ARG A 3 25.60 -24.08 10.03
CA ARG A 3 25.42 -22.64 10.04
C ARG A 3 23.98 -22.34 10.51
N THR A 4 23.79 -21.34 11.38
CA THR A 4 22.50 -21.07 12.03
C THR A 4 21.35 -20.75 11.04
N LEU A 5 21.66 -20.47 9.77
CA LEU A 5 20.69 -20.10 8.73
C LEU A 5 20.52 -21.14 7.61
N ASP A 6 21.19 -22.32 7.70
CA ASP A 6 21.12 -23.36 6.66
C ASP A 6 19.65 -23.78 6.39
N HIS A 7 18.82 -23.82 7.43
CA HIS A 7 17.39 -24.13 7.32
C HIS A 7 16.63 -23.19 6.39
N LEU A 8 17.03 -21.91 6.26
CA LEU A 8 16.38 -20.96 5.33
C LEU A 8 16.75 -21.28 3.88
N LEU A 9 17.97 -21.73 3.63
CA LEU A 9 18.37 -22.17 2.30
C LEU A 9 17.64 -23.46 1.90
N ASP A 10 17.46 -24.39 2.84
CA ASP A 10 16.68 -25.60 2.62
C ASP A 10 15.20 -25.27 2.31
N GLN A 11 14.61 -24.33 3.06
CA GLN A 11 13.25 -23.85 2.79
C GLN A 11 13.13 -23.19 1.40
N ASN A 12 14.15 -22.42 0.96
CA ASN A 12 14.17 -21.85 -0.37
C ASN A 12 14.20 -22.94 -1.47
N VAL A 13 14.97 -24.02 -1.28
CA VAL A 13 14.96 -25.15 -2.21
C VAL A 13 13.57 -25.78 -2.30
N ILE A 14 12.94 -26.05 -1.15
CA ILE A 14 11.59 -26.62 -1.10
C ILE A 14 10.60 -25.72 -1.84
N TRP A 15 10.62 -24.41 -1.58
CA TRP A 15 9.78 -23.42 -2.26
C TRP A 15 10.02 -23.44 -3.78
N ALA A 16 11.27 -23.41 -4.22
CA ALA A 16 11.60 -23.37 -5.65
C ALA A 16 11.19 -24.66 -6.38
N VAL A 17 11.35 -25.82 -5.74
CA VAL A 17 10.87 -27.11 -6.27
C VAL A 17 9.35 -27.12 -6.37
N GLY A 18 8.64 -26.61 -5.34
CA GLY A 18 7.20 -26.47 -5.35
C GLY A 18 6.71 -25.62 -6.53
N LYS A 19 7.27 -24.42 -6.71
CA LYS A 19 6.91 -23.54 -7.83
C LYS A 19 7.15 -24.19 -9.20
N ARG A 20 8.26 -24.91 -9.40
CA ARG A 20 8.52 -25.65 -10.65
C ARG A 20 7.58 -26.83 -10.88
N ARG A 21 7.14 -27.49 -9.81
CA ARG A 21 6.18 -28.59 -9.92
C ARG A 21 4.82 -28.07 -10.36
N ASP A 22 4.38 -26.95 -9.81
CA ASP A 22 3.06 -26.38 -10.07
C ASP A 22 3.06 -25.64 -11.42
N ASP A 23 4.19 -25.03 -11.82
CA ASP A 23 4.42 -24.36 -13.10
C ASP A 23 5.90 -24.52 -13.54
N PRO A 24 6.19 -25.45 -14.46
CA PRO A 24 7.57 -25.69 -14.95
C PRO A 24 8.27 -24.48 -15.55
N GLU A 25 7.50 -23.54 -16.13
CA GLU A 25 8.00 -22.35 -16.81
C GLU A 25 8.11 -21.11 -15.91
N PHE A 26 7.70 -21.22 -14.64
CA PHE A 26 7.64 -20.10 -13.71
C PHE A 26 8.93 -19.27 -13.69
N PHE A 27 10.05 -19.90 -13.37
CA PHE A 27 11.33 -19.18 -13.26
C PHE A 27 11.88 -18.72 -14.61
N ARG A 28 11.56 -19.40 -15.70
CA ARG A 28 11.95 -18.95 -17.04
C ARG A 28 11.27 -17.64 -17.38
N ARG A 29 9.95 -17.55 -17.18
CA ARG A 29 9.21 -16.30 -17.37
C ARG A 29 9.70 -15.18 -16.46
N MET A 30 9.97 -15.49 -15.18
CA MET A 30 10.49 -14.52 -14.22
C MET A 30 11.86 -13.97 -14.60
N ALA A 31 12.72 -14.76 -15.26
CA ALA A 31 14.06 -14.36 -15.67
C ALA A 31 14.07 -13.46 -16.93
N GLU A 32 13.01 -13.45 -17.74
CA GLU A 32 12.99 -12.70 -18.99
C GLU A 32 12.92 -11.19 -18.75
N ARG A 33 11.90 -10.70 -18.05
CA ARG A 33 11.73 -9.26 -17.76
C ARG A 33 10.65 -9.05 -16.70
N GLN A 34 10.90 -8.17 -15.74
CA GLN A 34 9.84 -7.70 -14.85
C GLN A 34 8.92 -6.70 -15.59
N ARG A 35 7.61 -6.85 -15.39
CA ARG A 35 6.58 -5.93 -15.93
C ARG A 35 5.46 -5.74 -14.91
N PRO A 36 5.77 -5.20 -13.73
CA PRO A 36 4.76 -4.97 -12.70
C PRO A 36 3.81 -3.85 -13.13
N ASN A 37 2.51 -4.04 -12.91
CA ASN A 37 1.54 -2.97 -13.06
C ASN A 37 1.49 -2.05 -11.83
N TYR A 38 1.98 -2.52 -10.70
CA TYR A 38 1.83 -1.88 -9.40
C TYR A 38 3.19 -1.52 -8.81
N LEU A 39 3.28 -0.30 -8.25
CA LEU A 39 4.31 0.07 -7.28
C LEU A 39 3.66 0.15 -5.91
N TRP A 40 4.10 -0.70 -4.99
CA TRP A 40 3.68 -0.68 -3.59
C TRP A 40 4.69 0.08 -2.74
N ILE A 41 4.21 1.06 -1.97
CA ILE A 41 4.97 1.80 -0.96
C ILE A 41 4.36 1.50 0.39
N GLY A 42 5.00 0.64 1.17
CA GLY A 42 4.46 0.10 2.41
C GLY A 42 5.35 0.26 3.63
N CYS A 43 4.82 -0.15 4.79
CA CYS A 43 5.58 -0.22 6.01
C CYS A 43 6.55 -1.41 6.00
N SER A 44 7.70 -1.27 6.69
CA SER A 44 8.65 -2.37 6.94
C SER A 44 8.15 -3.39 7.99
N ASP A 45 6.97 -3.22 8.55
CA ASP A 45 6.37 -4.17 9.50
C ASP A 45 6.33 -5.58 8.91
N SER A 46 6.94 -6.55 9.60
CA SER A 46 7.13 -7.92 9.10
C SER A 46 5.83 -8.67 8.82
N ARG A 47 4.71 -8.19 9.35
CA ARG A 47 3.38 -8.79 9.18
C ARG A 47 2.66 -8.31 7.91
N VAL A 48 3.25 -7.33 7.20
CA VAL A 48 2.63 -6.73 6.00
C VAL A 48 3.52 -7.00 4.80
N THR A 49 3.19 -8.02 4.03
CA THR A 49 3.90 -8.44 2.81
C THR A 49 3.04 -8.14 1.59
N ALA A 50 3.53 -7.31 0.67
CA ALA A 50 2.74 -6.79 -0.44
C ALA A 50 2.10 -7.90 -1.29
N ASN A 51 2.90 -8.87 -1.73
CA ASN A 51 2.42 -9.95 -2.58
C ASN A 51 1.36 -10.81 -1.89
N ASP A 52 1.60 -11.21 -0.63
CA ASP A 52 0.65 -12.06 0.11
C ASP A 52 -0.68 -11.33 0.36
N VAL A 53 -0.60 -10.04 0.76
CA VAL A 53 -1.80 -9.23 1.06
C VAL A 53 -2.64 -8.95 -0.19
N LEU A 54 -1.99 -8.86 -1.37
CA LEU A 54 -2.66 -8.63 -2.65
C LEU A 54 -3.05 -9.93 -3.37
N GLY A 55 -2.54 -11.08 -2.91
CA GLY A 55 -2.75 -12.36 -3.61
C GLY A 55 -2.03 -12.43 -4.96
N LEU A 56 -0.89 -11.74 -5.10
CA LEU A 56 -0.13 -11.64 -6.34
C LEU A 56 1.17 -12.44 -6.29
N ASP A 57 1.57 -13.01 -7.41
CA ASP A 57 2.82 -13.74 -7.55
C ASP A 57 4.05 -12.79 -7.58
N PRO A 58 5.26 -13.31 -7.29
CA PRO A 58 6.49 -12.56 -7.49
C PRO A 58 6.63 -12.02 -8.92
N GLY A 59 7.04 -10.76 -9.06
CA GLY A 59 7.20 -10.08 -10.35
C GLY A 59 6.03 -9.19 -10.76
N GLU A 60 4.86 -9.32 -10.12
CA GLU A 60 3.66 -8.53 -10.43
C GLU A 60 3.62 -7.18 -9.70
N VAL A 61 4.37 -7.06 -8.59
CA VAL A 61 4.44 -5.85 -7.77
C VAL A 61 5.88 -5.39 -7.62
N PHE A 62 6.16 -4.13 -7.95
CA PHE A 62 7.41 -3.46 -7.60
C PHE A 62 7.27 -2.87 -6.20
N VAL A 63 8.17 -3.22 -5.26
CA VAL A 63 7.96 -2.97 -3.83
C VAL A 63 9.02 -2.06 -3.24
N HIS A 64 8.57 -0.99 -2.56
CA HIS A 64 9.37 -0.19 -1.63
C HIS A 64 8.79 -0.28 -0.22
N ARG A 65 9.65 -0.40 0.79
CA ARG A 65 9.23 -0.47 2.20
C ARG A 65 10.17 0.33 3.10
N ASN A 66 9.58 1.08 4.02
CA ASN A 66 10.30 1.80 5.06
C ASN A 66 9.46 1.91 6.34
N ILE A 67 10.03 2.41 7.43
CA ILE A 67 9.29 2.60 8.67
C ILE A 67 8.15 3.61 8.44
N ALA A 68 6.93 3.16 8.72
CA ALA A 68 5.70 3.95 8.59
C ALA A 68 5.38 4.43 7.16
N ASN A 69 5.85 3.71 6.13
CA ASN A 69 5.56 4.03 4.71
C ASN A 69 5.72 5.52 4.34
N ILE A 70 6.71 6.19 4.91
CA ILE A 70 6.93 7.63 4.74
C ILE A 70 7.60 7.92 3.40
N VAL A 71 7.14 8.99 2.74
CA VAL A 71 7.76 9.58 1.55
C VAL A 71 8.41 10.91 1.93
N HIS A 72 9.73 10.93 2.00
CA HIS A 72 10.48 12.17 2.11
C HIS A 72 10.87 12.65 0.72
N THR A 73 10.55 13.90 0.39
CA THR A 73 10.84 14.50 -0.91
C THR A 73 12.33 14.77 -1.13
N SER A 74 13.16 14.52 -0.13
CA SER A 74 14.64 14.60 -0.18
C SER A 74 15.33 13.25 -0.04
N ASP A 75 14.58 12.17 0.12
CA ASP A 75 15.13 10.83 0.23
C ASP A 75 15.33 10.22 -1.16
N LEU A 76 16.60 10.20 -1.60
CA LEU A 76 16.96 9.64 -2.90
C LEU A 76 16.59 8.17 -3.05
N ASN A 77 16.45 7.41 -1.97
CA ASN A 77 16.07 6.01 -2.06
C ASN A 77 14.65 5.87 -2.62
N ILE A 78 13.66 6.50 -1.97
CA ILE A 78 12.28 6.40 -2.46
C ILE A 78 12.09 7.13 -3.80
N LEU A 79 12.77 8.25 -4.02
CA LEU A 79 12.69 8.99 -5.29
C LEU A 79 13.24 8.16 -6.46
N SER A 80 14.34 7.42 -6.27
CA SER A 80 14.87 6.51 -7.28
C SER A 80 13.90 5.36 -7.59
N VAL A 81 13.22 4.84 -6.58
CA VAL A 81 12.19 3.79 -6.77
C VAL A 81 10.99 4.35 -7.53
N LEU A 82 10.54 5.56 -7.20
CA LEU A 82 9.45 6.25 -7.92
C LEU A 82 9.83 6.46 -9.38
N GLU A 83 11.02 7.04 -9.64
CA GLU A 83 11.48 7.30 -11.00
C GLU A 83 11.61 6.00 -11.79
N PHE A 84 12.23 4.97 -11.22
CA PHE A 84 12.38 3.69 -11.90
C PHE A 84 11.01 3.04 -12.20
N GLY A 85 10.09 3.07 -11.24
CA GLY A 85 8.73 2.54 -11.42
C GLY A 85 7.95 3.28 -12.50
N VAL A 86 7.98 4.61 -12.48
CA VAL A 86 7.18 5.46 -13.40
C VAL A 86 7.81 5.55 -14.78
N GLU A 87 9.13 5.81 -14.88
CA GLU A 87 9.79 6.09 -16.15
C GLU A 87 10.21 4.81 -16.89
N TYR A 88 10.75 3.82 -16.18
CA TYR A 88 11.35 2.64 -16.79
C TYR A 88 10.42 1.43 -16.80
N LEU A 89 9.75 1.15 -15.69
CA LEU A 89 8.79 0.04 -15.61
C LEU A 89 7.41 0.43 -16.12
N GLN A 90 7.10 1.72 -16.14
CA GLN A 90 5.82 2.28 -16.58
C GLN A 90 4.63 1.68 -15.83
N VAL A 91 4.76 1.56 -14.49
CA VAL A 91 3.66 1.10 -13.65
C VAL A 91 2.43 2.00 -13.84
N GLN A 92 1.25 1.40 -13.84
CA GLN A 92 0.00 2.14 -13.99
C GLN A 92 -0.61 2.57 -12.66
N HIS A 93 -0.18 1.95 -11.57
CA HIS A 93 -0.72 2.22 -10.24
C HIS A 93 0.39 2.33 -9.20
N ILE A 94 0.33 3.39 -8.38
CA ILE A 94 1.13 3.53 -7.18
C ILE A 94 0.20 3.38 -5.98
N ILE A 95 0.47 2.43 -5.10
CA ILE A 95 -0.32 2.13 -3.92
C ILE A 95 0.49 2.49 -2.69
N VAL A 96 0.09 3.52 -1.97
CA VAL A 96 0.61 3.80 -0.63
C VAL A 96 -0.22 3.02 0.37
N CYS A 97 0.39 2.02 1.00
CA CYS A 97 -0.31 1.19 1.97
C CYS A 97 0.33 1.29 3.36
N GLY A 98 -0.43 1.87 4.29
CA GLY A 98 -0.15 1.81 5.72
C GLY A 98 -0.87 0.64 6.37
N HIS A 99 -0.76 0.55 7.68
CA HIS A 99 -1.51 -0.44 8.47
C HIS A 99 -1.89 0.10 9.83
N TYR A 100 -3.00 -0.38 10.37
CA TYR A 100 -3.38 -0.05 11.74
C TYR A 100 -2.38 -0.65 12.75
N GLY A 101 -2.22 0.04 13.88
CA GLY A 101 -1.27 -0.37 14.92
C GLY A 101 0.20 -0.25 14.48
N CYS A 102 0.54 0.65 13.57
CA CYS A 102 1.91 0.89 13.12
C CYS A 102 2.77 1.44 14.25
N GLY A 103 3.84 0.70 14.63
CA GLY A 103 4.76 1.13 15.69
C GLY A 103 5.51 2.43 15.38
N GLY A 104 5.82 2.68 14.09
CA GLY A 104 6.43 3.94 13.67
C GLY A 104 5.48 5.12 13.83
N VAL A 105 4.21 4.97 13.45
CA VAL A 105 3.20 6.01 13.65
C VAL A 105 2.96 6.24 15.14
N ALA A 106 2.82 5.18 15.96
CA ALA A 106 2.68 5.29 17.41
C ALA A 106 3.86 6.07 18.03
N ARG A 107 5.10 5.77 17.62
CA ARG A 107 6.30 6.50 18.07
C ARG A 107 6.22 7.99 17.76
N SER A 108 5.65 8.38 16.63
CA SER A 108 5.52 9.79 16.25
C SER A 108 4.62 10.60 17.18
N LEU A 109 3.70 9.95 17.90
CA LEU A 109 2.76 10.56 18.85
C LEU A 109 3.36 10.75 20.25
N THR A 110 4.48 10.10 20.56
CA THR A 110 5.10 10.17 21.89
C THR A 110 5.89 11.46 22.12
N ALA A 111 6.10 11.82 23.39
CA ALA A 111 6.91 12.96 23.79
C ALA A 111 8.41 12.64 23.87
N ASP A 112 8.75 11.37 24.10
CA ASP A 112 10.14 10.91 24.25
C ASP A 112 10.87 10.96 22.89
N ARG A 113 12.07 11.56 22.90
CA ARG A 113 12.85 11.90 21.70
C ARG A 113 14.33 11.65 21.94
N GLY A 114 15.07 11.53 20.83
CA GLY A 114 16.54 11.45 20.86
C GLY A 114 17.13 10.30 20.07
N ALA A 115 16.28 9.47 19.44
CA ALA A 115 16.74 8.40 18.57
C ALA A 115 16.79 8.84 17.10
N MET A 116 17.61 8.17 16.30
CA MET A 116 17.68 8.38 14.84
C MET A 116 16.31 8.22 14.16
N LEU A 117 15.51 7.28 14.67
CA LEU A 117 14.14 7.05 14.19
C LEU A 117 13.26 8.30 14.32
N ASP A 118 13.48 9.13 15.33
CA ASP A 118 12.69 10.35 15.54
C ASP A 118 12.94 11.40 14.46
N HIS A 119 14.13 11.43 13.86
CA HIS A 119 14.40 12.26 12.67
C HIS A 119 13.63 11.77 11.47
N TRP A 120 13.58 10.45 11.25
CA TRP A 120 12.80 9.84 10.19
C TRP A 120 11.31 10.15 10.32
N LEU A 121 10.78 10.05 11.54
CA LEU A 121 9.36 10.26 11.84
C LEU A 121 8.98 11.74 12.00
N GLN A 122 9.94 12.67 11.87
CA GLN A 122 9.72 14.10 12.10
C GLN A 122 8.49 14.68 11.38
N PRO A 123 8.20 14.36 10.10
CA PRO A 123 7.05 14.90 9.40
C PRO A 123 5.72 14.54 10.08
N LEU A 124 5.58 13.30 10.56
CA LEU A 124 4.38 12.86 11.28
C LEU A 124 4.27 13.54 12.64
N THR A 125 5.39 13.61 13.36
CA THR A 125 5.47 14.29 14.64
C THR A 125 5.11 15.76 14.57
N MET A 126 5.64 16.47 13.58
CA MET A 126 5.34 17.89 13.38
C MET A 126 3.87 18.11 13.05
N TYR A 127 3.33 17.25 12.19
CA TYR A 127 1.90 17.29 11.86
C TYR A 127 1.04 17.09 13.10
N TYR A 128 1.27 16.01 13.86
CA TYR A 128 0.54 15.72 15.10
C TYR A 128 0.61 16.87 16.12
N ARG A 129 1.81 17.44 16.34
CA ARG A 129 1.99 18.56 17.27
C ARG A 129 1.26 19.82 16.82
N LYS A 130 1.34 20.15 15.54
CA LYS A 130 0.66 21.31 14.97
C LYS A 130 -0.86 21.23 15.11
N HIS A 131 -1.40 20.03 14.97
CA HIS A 131 -2.84 19.77 14.97
C HIS A 131 -3.33 19.05 16.22
N ARG A 132 -2.56 19.09 17.30
CA ARG A 132 -2.84 18.33 18.52
C ARG A 132 -4.26 18.49 19.02
N ALA A 133 -4.82 19.71 18.97
CA ALA A 133 -6.20 19.97 19.40
C ALA A 133 -7.26 19.13 18.64
N LEU A 134 -6.98 18.74 17.37
CA LEU A 134 -7.87 17.89 16.59
C LEU A 134 -7.80 16.42 17.03
N PHE A 135 -6.68 16.00 17.59
CA PHE A 135 -6.49 14.64 18.10
C PHE A 135 -6.91 14.49 19.56
N ASP A 136 -6.78 15.57 20.37
CA ASP A 136 -7.11 15.54 21.80
C ASP A 136 -8.62 15.37 22.04
N VAL A 137 -9.48 15.65 21.05
CA VAL A 137 -10.93 15.36 21.13
C VAL A 137 -11.25 13.87 20.98
N ILE A 138 -10.31 13.08 20.46
CA ILE A 138 -10.44 11.63 20.34
C ILE A 138 -9.97 11.02 21.68
N ALA A 139 -10.92 10.59 22.50
CA ALA A 139 -10.62 10.10 23.85
C ALA A 139 -9.87 8.77 23.86
N ASP A 140 -10.20 7.87 22.94
CA ASP A 140 -9.56 6.56 22.82
C ASP A 140 -8.20 6.67 22.13
N GLU A 141 -7.16 6.11 22.79
CA GLU A 141 -5.78 6.18 22.27
C GLU A 141 -5.59 5.35 21.02
N GLN A 142 -6.27 4.21 20.91
CA GLN A 142 -6.19 3.35 19.73
C GLN A 142 -6.88 4.02 18.54
N GLU A 143 -8.04 4.61 18.74
CA GLU A 143 -8.72 5.38 17.70
C GLU A 143 -7.88 6.58 17.22
N ARG A 144 -7.21 7.26 18.15
CA ARG A 144 -6.28 8.36 17.83
C ARG A 144 -5.10 7.87 16.98
N LEU A 145 -4.53 6.73 17.34
CA LEU A 145 -3.47 6.09 16.56
C LEU A 145 -3.96 5.66 15.18
N ASP A 146 -5.11 5.02 15.12
CA ASP A 146 -5.71 4.56 13.86
C ASP A 146 -5.97 5.75 12.92
N ARG A 147 -6.51 6.84 13.46
CA ARG A 147 -6.71 8.08 12.71
C ARG A 147 -5.39 8.66 12.18
N MET A 148 -4.33 8.62 12.98
CA MET A 148 -3.01 9.08 12.51
C MET A 148 -2.41 8.15 11.44
N CYS A 149 -2.67 6.84 11.48
CA CYS A 149 -2.28 5.91 10.43
C CYS A 149 -2.98 6.24 9.10
N GLU A 150 -4.27 6.56 9.13
CA GLU A 150 -5.04 6.95 7.95
C GLU A 150 -4.53 8.26 7.33
N LEU A 151 -4.35 9.28 8.17
CA LEU A 151 -3.81 10.58 7.74
C LEU A 151 -2.40 10.48 7.18
N ASN A 152 -1.57 9.61 7.76
CA ASN A 152 -0.24 9.35 7.23
C ASN A 152 -0.32 8.90 5.76
N ILE A 153 -1.19 7.96 5.43
CA ILE A 153 -1.36 7.47 4.06
C ILE A 153 -1.72 8.62 3.11
N GLU A 154 -2.73 9.41 3.46
CA GLU A 154 -3.14 10.55 2.65
C GLU A 154 -2.00 11.55 2.44
N MET A 155 -1.24 11.86 3.51
CA MET A 155 -0.07 12.73 3.42
C MET A 155 0.97 12.21 2.42
N GLN A 156 1.21 10.90 2.41
CA GLN A 156 2.21 10.32 1.51
C GLN A 156 1.71 10.28 0.06
N VAL A 157 0.44 9.97 -0.19
CA VAL A 157 -0.16 10.06 -1.54
C VAL A 157 -0.01 11.48 -2.10
N ARG A 158 -0.35 12.50 -1.30
CA ARG A 158 -0.20 13.91 -1.72
C ARG A 158 1.26 14.29 -2.01
N ARG A 159 2.20 13.79 -1.21
CA ARG A 159 3.64 14.03 -1.44
C ARG A 159 4.12 13.41 -2.73
N ILE A 160 3.72 12.18 -3.03
CA ILE A 160 4.04 11.51 -4.29
C ILE A 160 3.45 12.28 -5.46
N ALA A 161 2.18 12.66 -5.38
CA ALA A 161 1.47 13.42 -6.40
C ALA A 161 2.11 14.79 -6.71
N ALA A 162 2.82 15.37 -5.74
CA ALA A 162 3.53 16.64 -5.89
C ALA A 162 5.01 16.47 -6.30
N THR A 163 5.45 15.24 -6.62
CA THR A 163 6.82 15.05 -7.15
C THR A 163 6.87 15.39 -8.64
N PRO A 164 7.97 15.98 -9.13
CA PRO A 164 8.15 16.19 -10.56
C PRO A 164 8.03 14.89 -11.39
N ILE A 165 8.35 13.75 -10.81
CA ILE A 165 8.24 12.43 -11.46
C ILE A 165 6.78 12.17 -11.86
N VAL A 166 5.85 12.35 -10.94
CA VAL A 166 4.42 12.08 -11.17
C VAL A 166 3.79 13.19 -12.01
N GLU A 167 4.09 14.46 -11.71
CA GLU A 167 3.58 15.60 -12.50
C GLU A 167 4.00 15.51 -13.98
N ASN A 168 5.24 15.14 -14.26
CA ASN A 168 5.74 14.95 -15.62
C ASN A 168 5.07 13.75 -16.29
N ALA A 169 4.79 12.64 -15.56
CA ALA A 169 4.08 11.49 -16.09
C ALA A 169 2.66 11.89 -16.55
N TRP A 170 1.92 12.58 -15.70
CA TRP A 170 0.59 13.09 -16.04
C TRP A 170 0.62 14.09 -17.20
N SER A 171 1.57 15.04 -17.20
CA SER A 171 1.67 16.08 -18.24
C SER A 171 1.93 15.50 -19.64
N ARG A 172 2.62 14.35 -19.75
CA ARG A 172 2.83 13.65 -21.03
C ARG A 172 1.71 12.64 -21.37
N GLY A 173 0.63 12.62 -20.58
CA GLY A 173 -0.53 11.74 -20.81
C GLY A 173 -0.29 10.28 -20.43
N GLN A 174 0.70 9.98 -19.57
CA GLN A 174 0.92 8.62 -19.08
C GLN A 174 -0.21 8.23 -18.12
N THR A 175 -0.79 7.06 -18.32
CA THR A 175 -1.73 6.48 -17.36
C THR A 175 -1.00 6.15 -16.07
N LEU A 176 -1.29 6.90 -15.02
CA LEU A 176 -0.70 6.71 -13.69
C LEU A 176 -1.72 7.10 -12.62
N ASN A 177 -2.09 6.14 -11.78
CA ASN A 177 -3.09 6.30 -10.73
C ASN A 177 -2.44 6.11 -9.36
N LEU A 178 -2.71 7.01 -8.44
CA LEU A 178 -2.24 6.94 -7.05
C LEU A 178 -3.38 6.52 -6.14
N HIS A 179 -3.11 5.63 -5.19
CA HIS A 179 -4.10 5.07 -4.26
C HIS A 179 -3.58 5.13 -2.83
N GLY A 180 -4.48 5.46 -1.88
CA GLY A 180 -4.21 5.41 -0.45
C GLY A 180 -4.98 4.27 0.22
N TRP A 181 -4.29 3.21 0.64
CA TRP A 181 -4.90 2.04 1.27
C TRP A 181 -4.38 1.81 2.68
N ILE A 182 -5.20 1.20 3.53
CA ILE A 182 -4.79 0.75 4.85
C ILE A 182 -5.10 -0.73 5.04
N TYR A 183 -4.12 -1.44 5.61
CA TYR A 183 -4.24 -2.86 5.94
C TYR A 183 -4.59 -3.03 7.41
N ALA A 184 -5.62 -3.78 7.71
CA ALA A 184 -5.97 -4.14 9.07
C ALA A 184 -5.44 -5.54 9.40
N ILE A 185 -4.34 -5.60 10.14
CA ILE A 185 -3.69 -6.86 10.53
C ILE A 185 -4.66 -7.78 11.31
N ARG A 186 -5.63 -7.20 12.00
CA ARG A 186 -6.59 -7.94 12.83
C ARG A 186 -7.54 -8.83 12.01
N ASP A 187 -7.94 -8.37 10.84
CA ASP A 187 -8.91 -9.06 9.98
C ASP A 187 -8.35 -9.46 8.61
N GLY A 188 -7.10 -9.08 8.30
CA GLY A 188 -6.45 -9.42 7.04
C GLY A 188 -6.97 -8.64 5.83
N LEU A 189 -7.70 -7.53 6.00
CA LEU A 189 -8.35 -6.83 4.91
C LEU A 189 -7.69 -5.50 4.59
N LEU A 190 -7.60 -5.22 3.29
CA LEU A 190 -7.29 -3.90 2.77
C LEU A 190 -8.55 -3.03 2.74
N ARG A 191 -8.38 -1.76 3.09
CA ARG A 191 -9.40 -0.73 2.98
C ARG A 191 -8.86 0.42 2.16
N ASP A 192 -9.68 0.85 1.23
CA ASP A 192 -9.41 2.00 0.42
C ASP A 192 -9.86 3.26 1.17
N LEU A 193 -8.92 4.16 1.40
CA LEU A 193 -9.16 5.42 2.10
C LEU A 193 -9.30 6.60 1.13
N GLY A 194 -8.92 6.41 -0.14
CA GLY A 194 -8.57 7.52 -1.01
C GLY A 194 -7.33 8.29 -0.48
N PRO A 195 -6.94 9.41 -1.10
CA PRO A 195 -7.47 9.88 -2.38
C PRO A 195 -7.09 8.95 -3.53
N HIS A 196 -7.88 8.99 -4.60
CA HIS A 196 -7.52 8.46 -5.91
C HIS A 196 -7.12 9.62 -6.79
N LEU A 197 -5.91 9.60 -7.34
CA LEU A 197 -5.39 10.70 -8.14
C LEU A 197 -4.83 10.17 -9.46
N SER A 198 -5.28 10.73 -10.55
CA SER A 198 -4.84 10.42 -11.90
C SER A 198 -4.37 11.66 -12.66
N SER A 199 -4.47 12.84 -12.04
CA SER A 199 -4.09 14.11 -12.66
C SER A 199 -3.73 15.18 -11.62
N VAL A 200 -3.12 16.27 -12.10
CA VAL A 200 -2.81 17.46 -11.30
C VAL A 200 -4.09 18.13 -10.81
N GLU A 201 -5.12 18.19 -11.65
CA GLU A 201 -6.41 18.80 -11.33
C GLU A 201 -7.10 18.08 -10.17
N GLU A 202 -7.08 16.75 -10.16
CA GLU A 202 -7.62 15.95 -9.04
C GLU A 202 -6.84 16.18 -7.75
N ARG A 203 -5.51 16.27 -7.83
CA ARG A 203 -4.67 16.61 -6.67
C ARG A 203 -5.02 17.98 -6.10
N ASP A 204 -5.09 19.00 -6.98
CA ASP A 204 -5.32 20.39 -6.56
C ASP A 204 -6.75 20.63 -6.09
N GLY A 205 -7.71 19.81 -6.53
CA GLY A 205 -9.09 19.79 -6.06
C GLY A 205 -9.30 19.12 -4.71
N LEU A 206 -8.28 18.46 -4.13
CA LEU A 206 -8.42 17.82 -2.82
C LEU A 206 -8.64 18.85 -1.70
N PRO A 207 -9.59 18.61 -0.77
CA PRO A 207 -9.70 19.42 0.43
C PRO A 207 -8.39 19.37 1.22
N SER A 208 -8.09 20.38 2.01
CA SER A 208 -6.92 20.37 2.87
C SER A 208 -6.95 19.18 3.82
N ILE A 209 -5.78 18.68 4.24
CA ILE A 209 -5.71 17.58 5.23
C ILE A 209 -6.41 18.02 6.53
N ASP A 210 -6.31 19.30 6.90
CA ASP A 210 -6.96 19.86 8.09
C ASP A 210 -8.50 19.79 8.00
N GLU A 211 -9.06 20.01 6.82
CA GLU A 211 -10.51 19.84 6.56
C GLU A 211 -10.91 18.37 6.66
N ARG A 212 -10.08 17.47 6.16
CA ARG A 212 -10.29 16.03 6.26
C ARG A 212 -10.23 15.54 7.72
N VAL A 213 -9.40 16.14 8.56
CA VAL A 213 -9.36 15.80 9.99
C VAL A 213 -10.63 16.26 10.71
N ARG A 214 -11.11 17.47 10.40
CA ARG A 214 -12.32 18.03 11.02
C ARG A 214 -13.60 17.35 10.55
N ASN A 215 -13.64 16.98 9.29
CA ASN A 215 -14.74 16.27 8.66
C ASN A 215 -14.22 14.94 8.11
N PRO A 216 -14.00 13.93 8.99
CA PRO A 216 -13.65 12.62 8.50
C PRO A 216 -14.73 12.18 7.53
N ALA A 217 -14.35 11.85 6.29
CA ALA A 217 -15.23 11.06 5.45
C ALA A 217 -15.70 9.88 6.29
N GLU A 218 -16.99 9.55 6.22
CA GLU A 218 -17.49 8.39 6.95
C GLU A 218 -16.51 7.24 6.77
N PRO A 219 -16.11 6.59 7.85
CA PRO A 219 -15.13 5.53 7.73
C PRO A 219 -15.68 4.55 6.70
N ILE A 220 -14.97 4.37 5.59
CA ILE A 220 -15.23 3.30 4.63
C ILE A 220 -15.30 1.94 5.39
N SER A 221 -14.73 1.90 6.58
CA SER A 221 -14.87 0.85 7.59
C SER A 221 -16.31 0.47 7.95
N ALA A 222 -17.28 1.38 7.93
CA ALA A 222 -18.67 1.04 8.23
C ALA A 222 -19.32 0.29 7.05
N MET A 223 -19.16 0.77 5.82
CA MET A 223 -19.68 0.09 4.62
C MET A 223 -19.03 -1.27 4.39
N ARG A 224 -17.71 -1.39 4.64
CA ARG A 224 -17.02 -2.67 4.46
C ARG A 224 -17.19 -3.61 5.64
N ARG A 225 -17.43 -3.14 6.85
CA ARG A 225 -17.83 -3.99 7.96
C ARG A 225 -19.15 -4.70 7.66
N GLN A 226 -20.11 -3.99 7.08
CA GLN A 226 -21.36 -4.60 6.59
C GLN A 226 -21.11 -5.61 5.46
N ALA A 227 -20.16 -5.34 4.55
CA ALA A 227 -19.77 -6.28 3.51
C ALA A 227 -19.05 -7.52 4.09
N ILE A 228 -18.19 -7.35 5.10
CA ILE A 228 -17.49 -8.46 5.79
C ILE A 228 -18.48 -9.29 6.59
N ASP A 229 -19.42 -8.66 7.31
CA ASP A 229 -20.47 -9.34 8.05
C ASP A 229 -21.41 -10.10 7.08
N ALA A 230 -21.68 -9.50 5.90
CA ALA A 230 -22.37 -10.20 4.82
C ALA A 230 -21.56 -11.37 4.24
N PHE A 231 -20.23 -11.21 4.05
CA PHE A 231 -19.33 -12.28 3.61
C PHE A 231 -19.21 -13.40 4.66
N ALA A 232 -19.16 -13.08 5.95
CA ALA A 232 -19.16 -14.08 7.03
C ALA A 232 -20.47 -14.86 7.10
N ALA A 233 -21.56 -14.31 6.57
CA ALA A 233 -22.85 -14.99 6.45
C ALA A 233 -22.94 -15.93 5.23
N PHE A 234 -22.03 -15.80 4.25
CA PHE A 234 -21.91 -16.71 3.12
C PHE A 234 -20.88 -17.80 3.46
N GLY A 235 -21.30 -19.04 3.50
CA GLY A 235 -20.42 -20.20 3.78
C GLY A 235 -19.29 -20.35 2.74
N PRO A 236 -18.35 -21.26 3.00
CA PRO A 236 -17.14 -21.46 2.16
C PRO A 236 -17.43 -21.77 0.67
N GLU A 237 -18.62 -22.20 0.33
CA GLU A 237 -19.04 -22.51 -1.05
C GLU A 237 -19.09 -21.31 -1.99
N VAL A 238 -19.22 -20.08 -1.44
CA VAL A 238 -19.23 -18.85 -2.25
C VAL A 238 -17.81 -18.42 -2.64
N MET A 239 -16.79 -18.86 -1.90
CA MET A 239 -15.38 -18.53 -2.18
C MET A 239 -14.86 -19.23 -3.44
N GLU A 240 -15.40 -20.41 -3.82
CA GLU A 240 -15.03 -21.08 -5.07
C GLU A 240 -15.54 -20.34 -6.32
N GLY A 241 -16.64 -19.60 -6.22
CA GLY A 241 -17.20 -18.81 -7.32
C GLY A 241 -16.54 -17.45 -7.56
N LEU A 242 -15.73 -16.96 -6.61
CA LEU A 242 -15.03 -15.66 -6.69
C LEU A 242 -13.59 -15.77 -7.21
N ALA A 243 -13.09 -16.97 -7.42
CA ALA A 243 -11.84 -17.20 -8.15
C ALA A 243 -12.06 -16.94 -9.65
N CYS A 244 -12.38 -15.68 -9.99
CA CYS A 244 -12.25 -15.23 -11.37
C CYS A 244 -10.75 -15.25 -11.70
N PRO A 245 -10.29 -16.04 -12.67
CA PRO A 245 -8.91 -15.97 -13.10
C PRO A 245 -8.65 -14.54 -13.54
N LEU A 246 -7.63 -13.92 -12.96
CA LEU A 246 -7.12 -12.62 -13.43
C LEU A 246 -6.89 -12.74 -14.94
N PRO A 247 -7.28 -11.74 -15.74
CA PRO A 247 -7.06 -11.78 -17.17
C PRO A 247 -5.56 -11.85 -17.45
N THR A 248 -5.08 -13.04 -17.78
CA THR A 248 -3.79 -13.23 -18.39
C THR A 248 -4.00 -12.93 -19.87
N ASP A 249 -3.82 -11.73 -20.24
CA ASP A 249 -3.45 -11.23 -21.56
C ASP A 249 -4.26 -10.01 -22.01
N ALA A 250 -3.52 -9.07 -22.60
CA ALA A 250 -4.06 -7.92 -23.29
C ALA A 250 -4.69 -8.36 -24.63
N SER A 251 -5.91 -8.89 -24.58
CA SER A 251 -6.79 -8.95 -25.74
C SER A 251 -8.24 -8.83 -25.25
N ALA A 252 -8.77 -7.64 -25.40
CA ALA A 252 -10.19 -7.38 -25.30
C ALA A 252 -10.94 -8.30 -26.30
N HIS A 253 -11.83 -9.17 -25.77
CA HIS A 253 -13.06 -9.53 -26.49
C HIS A 253 -14.08 -10.17 -25.54
N SER A 254 -15.15 -9.40 -25.35
CA SER A 254 -16.55 -9.80 -25.17
C SER A 254 -16.86 -11.05 -24.35
N CYS A 255 -17.30 -10.84 -23.11
CA CYS A 255 -18.32 -11.71 -22.53
C CYS A 255 -19.67 -11.30 -23.14
N THR A 256 -20.09 -12.01 -24.19
CA THR A 256 -21.48 -11.99 -24.66
C THR A 256 -22.26 -13.01 -23.87
N GLU A 257 -23.41 -12.56 -23.40
CA GLU A 257 -24.48 -13.33 -22.80
C GLU A 257 -24.84 -14.57 -23.63
N GLY A 258 -25.14 -15.64 -22.95
CA GLY A 258 -25.67 -16.88 -23.54
C GLY A 258 -26.61 -17.59 -22.58
N SER A 259 -27.89 -17.31 -22.76
CA SER A 259 -29.10 -18.12 -22.50
C SER A 259 -29.11 -19.04 -21.30
#